data_b5a7aa2aa71a8485eb9bbece50a74f62
#
_entry.id   b5a7aa2aa71a8485eb9bbece50a74f62
#
_cell.length_a   1.000
_cell.length_b   1.000
_cell.length_c   1.000
_cell.angle_alpha   90.00
_cell.angle_beta   90.00
_cell.angle_gamma   90.00
#
_symmetry.space_group_name_H-M   'P 1'
#
loop_
_entity.id
_entity.type
_entity.pdbx_description
1 polymer ?
#
loop_
_entity_poly.entity_id
_entity_poly.type
_entity_poly.pdbx_seq_one_letter_code
_entity_poly.pdbx_strand_id
1 'polypeptide(L)'
;MEKADGIWSAIDPREGVERLTTCSTAGPMFVSVKDDRIVRIEPMEFEESEVKSWSVNSCGKEYKPTLTHPLLPWGYAGKKMAYGEERLKYPIKRVDWDPHGERNTQNRGISGYERISWDEVFDILEEEFQRIWSEYDTSSVFYCHSAHPEWGSLHYLFSDLFRFRDLTGGSYMEFTPNSWEGWACGAPFLWGNWMAHGLLPAEDTVQDTTNDSELIIFWGSSPIDHGVYAGIDTGRLLQYWKELGKKIICIDPLLTETAMATDAMWIQVFPGTDNALAAAIAHQWIVDGTYDEGFLHTHCIGFDDDGA
;
A
#
# COMPACT_ATOMS: atom_id res chain seq x y z
N MET A 1 20.75 -27.23 18.16
CA MET A 1 19.41 -26.66 17.87
C MET A 1 18.70 -27.70 17.02
N GLU A 2 17.74 -28.43 17.61
CA GLU A 2 16.87 -29.28 16.82
C GLU A 2 16.09 -28.42 15.81
N LYS A 3 16.13 -28.86 14.55
CA LYS A 3 15.33 -28.22 13.50
C LYS A 3 13.86 -28.43 13.86
N ALA A 4 13.10 -27.35 14.01
CA ALA A 4 11.67 -27.44 14.09
C ALA A 4 11.16 -28.03 12.77
N ASP A 5 10.63 -29.24 12.83
CA ASP A 5 9.89 -29.86 11.73
C ASP A 5 8.57 -29.10 11.55
N GLY A 6 8.55 -28.14 10.66
CA GLY A 6 7.38 -27.31 10.38
C GLY A 6 7.49 -26.62 9.02
N ILE A 7 6.41 -25.98 8.60
CA ILE A 7 6.21 -25.21 7.35
C ILE A 7 7.44 -24.39 6.90
N TRP A 8 8.25 -23.98 7.86
CA TRP A 8 9.36 -23.06 7.70
C TRP A 8 10.67 -23.73 7.24
N SER A 9 10.70 -25.06 7.15
CA SER A 9 11.90 -25.84 6.80
C SER A 9 11.83 -26.52 5.43
N ALA A 10 11.02 -26.02 4.51
CA ALA A 10 11.00 -26.55 3.15
C ALA A 10 12.39 -26.43 2.53
N ILE A 11 13.13 -27.54 2.54
CA ILE A 11 14.47 -27.63 2.00
C ILE A 11 14.37 -27.51 0.50
N ASP A 12 15.04 -26.52 -0.09
CA ASP A 12 15.25 -26.52 -1.54
C ASP A 12 16.12 -27.77 -1.86
N PRO A 13 15.63 -28.68 -2.70
CA PRO A 13 16.34 -29.93 -2.97
C PRO A 13 17.65 -29.73 -3.73
N ARG A 14 17.95 -28.52 -4.18
CA ARG A 14 19.17 -28.18 -4.90
C ARG A 14 20.33 -28.05 -3.92
N GLU A 15 21.45 -28.70 -4.22
CA GLU A 15 22.64 -28.65 -3.40
C GLU A 15 23.18 -27.23 -3.21
N GLY A 16 23.44 -26.84 -1.98
CA GLY A 16 23.98 -25.54 -1.61
C GLY A 16 22.98 -24.38 -1.72
N VAL A 17 21.68 -24.66 -1.84
CA VAL A 17 20.64 -23.64 -1.81
C VAL A 17 19.98 -23.61 -0.44
N GLU A 18 19.94 -22.44 0.16
CA GLU A 18 19.19 -22.17 1.39
C GLU A 18 17.84 -21.58 1.01
N ARG A 19 16.75 -22.10 1.57
CA ARG A 19 15.39 -21.57 1.38
C ARG A 19 14.96 -20.84 2.63
N LEU A 20 14.77 -19.53 2.49
CA LEU A 20 14.38 -18.61 3.54
C LEU A 20 12.94 -18.16 3.35
N THR A 21 12.31 -17.68 4.42
CA THR A 21 11.00 -17.05 4.39
C THR A 21 11.13 -15.57 4.62
N THR A 22 10.31 -14.80 3.94
CA THR A 22 10.19 -13.36 4.16
C THR A 22 8.78 -12.90 3.82
N CYS A 23 8.46 -11.67 4.22
CA CYS A 23 7.22 -11.00 3.85
C CYS A 23 7.54 -9.63 3.28
N SER A 24 6.77 -9.21 2.30
CA SER A 24 6.80 -7.86 1.75
C SER A 24 5.38 -7.42 1.40
N THR A 25 5.20 -6.21 0.89
CA THR A 25 3.89 -5.79 0.38
C THR A 25 3.43 -6.61 -0.84
N ALA A 26 4.30 -7.42 -1.43
CA ALA A 26 3.92 -8.39 -2.46
C ALA A 26 3.29 -9.66 -1.89
N GLY A 27 3.39 -9.88 -0.58
CA GLY A 27 2.93 -11.07 0.12
C GLY A 27 4.05 -11.85 0.80
N PRO A 28 3.70 -12.89 1.56
CA PRO A 28 4.64 -13.84 2.15
C PRO A 28 5.24 -14.73 1.06
N MET A 29 6.55 -14.96 1.13
CA MET A 29 7.27 -15.66 0.08
C MET A 29 8.41 -16.51 0.60
N PHE A 30 8.77 -17.52 -0.18
CA PHE A 30 10.04 -18.22 -0.07
C PHE A 30 11.09 -17.55 -0.94
N VAL A 31 12.28 -17.39 -0.39
CA VAL A 31 13.45 -16.86 -1.08
C VAL A 31 14.56 -17.90 -1.02
N SER A 32 14.93 -18.43 -2.16
CA SER A 32 16.05 -19.36 -2.29
C SER A 32 17.34 -18.59 -2.56
N VAL A 33 18.34 -18.83 -1.72
CA VAL A 33 19.64 -18.14 -1.77
C VAL A 33 20.74 -19.17 -2.03
N LYS A 34 21.67 -18.85 -2.91
CA LYS A 34 22.89 -19.61 -3.17
C LYS A 34 24.05 -18.64 -3.35
N ASP A 35 25.18 -18.91 -2.68
CA ASP A 35 26.38 -18.07 -2.76
C ASP A 35 26.05 -16.57 -2.55
N ASP A 36 25.31 -16.26 -1.49
CA ASP A 36 24.81 -14.93 -1.13
C ASP A 36 23.95 -14.23 -2.19
N ARG A 37 23.39 -14.99 -3.14
CA ARG A 37 22.52 -14.45 -4.17
C ARG A 37 21.14 -15.09 -4.17
N ILE A 38 20.11 -14.26 -4.28
CA ILE A 38 18.74 -14.74 -4.52
C ILE A 38 18.68 -15.41 -5.89
N VAL A 39 18.42 -16.71 -5.90
CA VAL A 39 18.29 -17.48 -7.14
C VAL A 39 16.84 -17.70 -7.54
N ARG A 40 15.91 -17.72 -6.55
CA ARG A 40 14.47 -17.91 -6.82
C ARG A 40 13.62 -17.22 -5.77
N ILE A 41 12.45 -16.74 -6.17
CA ILE A 41 11.37 -16.24 -5.31
C ILE A 41 10.11 -17.01 -5.68
N GLU A 42 9.41 -17.52 -4.68
CA GLU A 42 8.22 -18.36 -4.83
C GLU A 42 7.14 -17.93 -3.85
N PRO A 43 5.87 -18.08 -4.21
CA PRO A 43 4.77 -17.87 -3.27
C PRO A 43 4.88 -18.88 -2.13
N MET A 44 4.34 -18.50 -0.97
CA MET A 44 4.21 -19.43 0.14
C MET A 44 3.01 -20.33 -0.10
N GLU A 45 3.23 -21.64 0.04
CA GLU A 45 2.19 -22.66 -0.05
C GLU A 45 1.97 -23.26 1.33
N PHE A 46 0.73 -23.52 1.68
CA PHE A 46 0.32 -24.12 2.93
C PHE A 46 -0.41 -25.44 2.65
N GLU A 47 -0.33 -26.37 3.59
CA GLU A 47 -1.12 -27.59 3.55
C GLU A 47 -2.42 -27.41 4.36
N GLU A 48 -3.49 -28.16 4.02
CA GLU A 48 -4.75 -28.11 4.75
C GLU A 48 -4.61 -28.47 6.24
N SER A 49 -3.58 -29.27 6.56
CA SER A 49 -3.24 -29.64 7.94
C SER A 49 -2.64 -28.49 8.74
N GLU A 50 -2.10 -27.47 8.06
CA GLU A 50 -1.34 -26.36 8.65
C GLU A 50 -2.20 -25.13 8.88
N VAL A 51 -3.19 -24.91 8.03
CA VAL A 51 -4.08 -23.74 8.08
C VAL A 51 -5.55 -24.16 8.01
N LYS A 52 -6.35 -23.64 8.93
CA LYS A 52 -7.80 -23.75 8.85
C LYS A 52 -8.33 -22.63 7.96
N SER A 53 -8.60 -22.97 6.69
CA SER A 53 -9.20 -22.02 5.76
C SER A 53 -10.64 -21.70 6.15
N TRP A 54 -11.05 -20.45 5.96
CA TRP A 54 -12.46 -20.05 6.02
C TRP A 54 -13.14 -20.33 4.67
N SER A 55 -14.46 -20.42 4.67
CA SER A 55 -15.23 -20.50 3.44
C SER A 55 -16.55 -19.73 3.55
N VAL A 56 -17.07 -19.30 2.41
CA VAL A 56 -18.38 -18.68 2.28
C VAL A 56 -19.19 -19.43 1.26
N ASN A 57 -20.45 -19.74 1.62
CA ASN A 57 -21.39 -20.40 0.74
C ASN A 57 -22.56 -19.46 0.40
N SER A 58 -22.84 -19.30 -0.88
CA SER A 58 -24.02 -18.57 -1.36
C SER A 58 -24.53 -19.18 -2.63
N CYS A 59 -25.87 -19.26 -2.76
CA CYS A 59 -26.57 -19.84 -3.93
C CYS A 59 -26.04 -21.23 -4.36
N GLY A 60 -25.61 -22.05 -3.40
CA GLY A 60 -25.08 -23.40 -3.67
C GLY A 60 -23.65 -23.43 -4.21
N LYS A 61 -22.95 -22.32 -4.23
CA LYS A 61 -21.53 -22.22 -4.59
C LYS A 61 -20.69 -21.88 -3.37
N GLU A 62 -19.55 -22.52 -3.24
CA GLU A 62 -18.58 -22.27 -2.18
C GLU A 62 -17.39 -21.51 -2.70
N TYR A 63 -16.95 -20.49 -1.95
CA TYR A 63 -15.66 -19.84 -2.10
C TYR A 63 -14.75 -20.24 -0.95
N LYS A 64 -13.53 -20.59 -1.27
CA LYS A 64 -12.43 -20.81 -0.33
C LYS A 64 -11.20 -20.07 -0.83
N PRO A 65 -10.42 -19.39 0.04
CA PRO A 65 -9.10 -18.91 -0.30
C PRO A 65 -8.20 -20.06 -0.75
N THR A 66 -7.22 -19.76 -1.59
CA THR A 66 -6.20 -20.75 -1.97
C THR A 66 -5.25 -21.03 -0.81
N LEU A 67 -4.68 -22.23 -0.81
CA LEU A 67 -3.59 -22.58 0.11
C LEU A 67 -2.25 -22.02 -0.38
N THR A 68 -2.14 -21.64 -1.63
CA THR A 68 -0.99 -20.89 -2.17
C THR A 68 -1.29 -19.41 -2.07
N HIS A 69 -0.45 -18.65 -1.36
CA HIS A 69 -0.57 -17.20 -1.32
C HIS A 69 0.11 -16.59 -2.54
N PRO A 70 -0.62 -16.20 -3.59
CA PRO A 70 -0.01 -15.66 -4.79
C PRO A 70 0.70 -14.33 -4.49
N LEU A 71 1.81 -14.10 -5.17
CA LEU A 71 2.58 -12.87 -5.03
C LEU A 71 2.16 -11.86 -6.10
N LEU A 72 2.17 -10.59 -5.73
CA LEU A 72 2.10 -9.53 -6.72
C LEU A 72 3.29 -9.62 -7.70
N PRO A 73 3.10 -9.29 -8.99
CA PRO A 73 4.13 -9.45 -10.02
C PRO A 73 5.47 -8.81 -9.68
N TRP A 74 5.47 -7.67 -9.01
CA TRP A 74 6.70 -6.99 -8.61
C TRP A 74 7.49 -7.76 -7.53
N GLY A 75 6.85 -8.62 -6.74
CA GLY A 75 7.54 -9.50 -5.80
C GLY A 75 8.48 -10.45 -6.51
N TYR A 76 8.06 -11.02 -7.65
CA TYR A 76 8.94 -11.84 -8.49
C TYR A 76 10.03 -11.02 -9.16
N ALA A 77 9.74 -9.76 -9.51
CA ALA A 77 10.69 -8.86 -10.15
C ALA A 77 11.76 -8.34 -9.19
N GLY A 78 11.56 -8.41 -7.88
CA GLY A 78 12.47 -7.88 -6.86
C GLY A 78 13.92 -8.38 -7.03
N LYS A 79 14.10 -9.64 -7.40
CA LYS A 79 15.44 -10.20 -7.71
C LYS A 79 16.13 -9.46 -8.86
N LYS A 80 15.40 -9.13 -9.93
CA LYS A 80 15.95 -8.40 -11.07
C LYS A 80 16.33 -6.98 -10.67
N MET A 81 15.53 -6.33 -9.85
CA MET A 81 15.86 -5.01 -9.32
C MET A 81 17.10 -5.05 -8.43
N ALA A 82 17.20 -6.04 -7.53
CA ALA A 82 18.34 -6.18 -6.63
C ALA A 82 19.68 -6.35 -7.36
N TYR A 83 19.67 -7.00 -8.52
CA TYR A 83 20.87 -7.30 -9.31
C TYR A 83 20.94 -6.56 -10.64
N GLY A 84 20.08 -5.58 -10.87
CA GLY A 84 20.09 -4.76 -12.07
C GLY A 84 21.37 -3.95 -12.22
N GLU A 85 21.78 -3.69 -13.46
CA GLU A 85 22.97 -2.88 -13.75
C GLU A 85 22.78 -1.44 -13.31
N GLU A 86 21.57 -0.93 -13.38
CA GLU A 86 21.19 0.44 -13.01
C GLU A 86 21.09 0.65 -11.50
N ARG A 87 21.17 -0.43 -10.71
CA ARG A 87 21.10 -0.31 -9.25
C ARG A 87 22.33 0.43 -8.72
N LEU A 88 22.10 1.47 -7.94
CA LEU A 88 23.16 2.14 -7.18
C LEU A 88 23.74 1.17 -6.15
N LYS A 89 25.05 0.92 -6.26
CA LYS A 89 25.79 -0.04 -5.40
C LYS A 89 26.70 0.69 -4.40
N TYR A 90 26.97 1.93 -4.65
CA TYR A 90 27.92 2.76 -3.90
C TYR A 90 27.37 4.18 -3.80
N PRO A 91 27.83 4.96 -2.82
CA PRO A 91 27.58 6.38 -2.79
C PRO A 91 28.13 7.06 -4.04
N ILE A 92 27.37 8.00 -4.55
CA ILE A 92 27.77 8.81 -5.70
C ILE A 92 27.54 10.29 -5.41
N LYS A 93 28.41 11.13 -5.92
CA LYS A 93 28.35 12.58 -5.85
C LYS A 93 28.37 13.16 -7.26
N ARG A 94 27.65 14.26 -7.51
CA ARG A 94 27.78 14.96 -8.79
C ARG A 94 29.19 15.49 -8.95
N VAL A 95 29.77 15.32 -10.15
CA VAL A 95 31.15 15.71 -10.44
C VAL A 95 31.41 17.22 -10.34
N ASP A 96 30.38 18.04 -10.46
CA ASP A 96 30.42 19.51 -10.44
C ASP A 96 29.79 20.09 -9.16
N TRP A 97 29.58 19.29 -8.13
CA TRP A 97 29.07 19.76 -6.85
C TRP A 97 30.16 19.66 -5.77
N ASP A 98 30.43 20.79 -5.12
CA ASP A 98 31.38 20.88 -4.01
C ASP A 98 30.64 21.47 -2.78
N PRO A 99 30.63 20.79 -1.62
CA PRO A 99 30.01 21.32 -0.40
C PRO A 99 30.62 22.64 0.07
N HIS A 100 31.91 22.85 -0.19
CA HIS A 100 32.68 24.05 0.20
C HIS A 100 32.85 25.08 -0.93
N GLY A 101 32.40 24.74 -2.14
CA GLY A 101 32.57 25.56 -3.33
C GLY A 101 31.30 25.74 -4.14
N GLU A 102 31.40 25.51 -5.43
CA GLU A 102 30.30 25.66 -6.37
C GLU A 102 29.32 24.50 -6.26
N ARG A 103 28.10 24.77 -5.86
CA ARG A 103 27.08 23.75 -5.73
C ARG A 103 26.36 23.39 -7.03
N ASN A 104 26.45 24.25 -8.03
CA ASN A 104 25.93 24.03 -9.39
C ASN A 104 24.54 23.44 -9.43
N THR A 105 23.61 23.99 -8.65
CA THR A 105 22.24 23.47 -8.49
C THR A 105 21.46 23.45 -9.79
N GLN A 106 21.80 24.34 -10.73
CA GLN A 106 21.23 24.41 -12.08
C GLN A 106 21.55 23.18 -12.93
N ASN A 107 22.58 22.42 -12.56
CA ASN A 107 23.02 21.24 -13.28
C ASN A 107 22.43 19.93 -12.74
N ARG A 108 21.45 19.99 -11.84
CA ARG A 108 20.73 18.79 -11.36
C ARG A 108 20.07 18.06 -12.53
N GLY A 109 20.32 16.75 -12.64
CA GLY A 109 19.84 15.94 -13.74
C GLY A 109 20.62 16.06 -15.05
N ILE A 110 21.63 16.94 -15.12
CA ILE A 110 22.48 17.15 -16.30
C ILE A 110 23.89 16.64 -16.06
N SER A 111 24.47 16.95 -14.89
CA SER A 111 25.83 16.53 -14.53
C SER A 111 25.96 15.03 -14.40
N GLY A 112 27.16 14.52 -14.70
CA GLY A 112 27.56 13.17 -14.37
C GLY A 112 27.78 12.97 -12.87
N TYR A 113 28.06 11.74 -12.50
CA TYR A 113 28.31 11.34 -11.12
C TYR A 113 29.64 10.62 -11.02
N GLU A 114 30.29 10.77 -9.87
CA GLU A 114 31.48 10.02 -9.48
C GLU A 114 31.20 9.22 -8.21
N ARG A 115 31.87 8.07 -8.08
CA ARG A 115 31.80 7.26 -6.87
C ARG A 115 32.64 7.88 -5.78
N ILE A 116 32.07 7.98 -4.58
CA ILE A 116 32.77 8.39 -3.36
C ILE A 116 32.76 7.28 -2.31
N SER A 117 33.59 7.41 -1.29
CA SER A 117 33.59 6.48 -0.15
C SER A 117 32.45 6.78 0.83
N TRP A 118 32.12 5.82 1.69
CA TRP A 118 31.18 6.05 2.78
C TRP A 118 31.72 7.08 3.80
N ASP A 119 33.05 7.08 4.05
CA ASP A 119 33.66 8.04 4.94
C ASP A 119 33.49 9.47 4.39
N GLU A 120 33.73 9.68 3.10
CA GLU A 120 33.47 10.97 2.44
C GLU A 120 31.98 11.38 2.51
N VAL A 121 31.06 10.42 2.39
CA VAL A 121 29.62 10.73 2.57
C VAL A 121 29.34 11.22 3.98
N PHE A 122 29.88 10.55 4.99
CA PHE A 122 29.63 10.92 6.39
C PHE A 122 30.25 12.28 6.72
N ASP A 123 31.44 12.55 6.25
CA ASP A 123 32.08 13.84 6.42
C ASP A 123 31.22 14.98 5.80
N ILE A 124 30.77 14.80 4.56
CA ILE A 124 29.92 15.78 3.88
C ILE A 124 28.59 15.97 4.64
N LEU A 125 27.95 14.89 5.08
CA LEU A 125 26.68 14.98 5.82
C LEU A 125 26.86 15.67 7.17
N GLU A 126 27.91 15.34 7.91
CA GLU A 126 28.21 15.98 9.20
C GLU A 126 28.38 17.48 9.02
N GLU A 127 29.23 17.90 8.10
CA GLU A 127 29.49 19.30 7.83
C GLU A 127 28.27 20.08 7.36
N GLU A 128 27.46 19.48 6.45
CA GLU A 128 26.22 20.12 5.97
C GLU A 128 25.17 20.23 7.07
N PHE A 129 25.00 19.21 7.89
CA PHE A 129 24.09 19.28 9.04
C PHE A 129 24.53 20.35 10.02
N GLN A 130 25.81 20.39 10.40
CA GLN A 130 26.36 21.40 11.30
C GLN A 130 26.20 22.80 10.72
N ARG A 131 26.45 22.98 9.42
CA ARG A 131 26.27 24.28 8.73
C ARG A 131 24.78 24.71 8.80
N ILE A 132 23.84 23.84 8.43
CA ILE A 132 22.40 24.17 8.44
C ILE A 132 21.93 24.51 9.85
N TRP A 133 22.32 23.71 10.84
CA TRP A 133 21.92 23.94 12.23
C TRP A 133 22.52 25.23 12.83
N SER A 134 23.73 25.61 12.42
CA SER A 134 24.36 26.84 12.88
C SER A 134 23.82 28.08 12.18
N GLU A 135 23.49 28.00 10.89
CA GLU A 135 22.99 29.14 10.12
C GLU A 135 21.50 29.41 10.35
N TYR A 136 20.72 28.35 10.63
CA TYR A 136 19.25 28.42 10.75
C TYR A 136 18.79 27.87 12.11
N ASP A 137 18.50 26.60 12.19
CA ASP A 137 18.32 25.77 13.38
C ASP A 137 18.07 24.32 12.97
N THR A 138 17.86 23.43 13.95
CA THR A 138 17.61 22.01 13.67
C THR A 138 16.27 21.76 12.97
N SER A 139 15.28 22.66 13.11
CA SER A 139 13.97 22.54 12.44
C SER A 139 14.03 22.78 10.93
N SER A 140 15.13 23.35 10.44
CA SER A 140 15.36 23.57 9.01
C SER A 140 15.63 22.29 8.22
N VAL A 141 15.84 21.15 8.91
CA VAL A 141 15.99 19.85 8.28
C VAL A 141 14.66 19.08 8.36
N PHE A 142 14.08 18.84 7.20
CA PHE A 142 12.87 18.08 7.08
C PHE A 142 13.17 16.60 6.86
N TYR A 143 12.68 15.75 7.77
CA TYR A 143 12.81 14.30 7.66
C TYR A 143 11.53 13.69 7.08
N CYS A 144 11.67 13.07 5.93
CA CYS A 144 10.59 12.40 5.23
C CYS A 144 10.86 10.89 5.17
N HIS A 145 9.87 10.11 5.50
CA HIS A 145 9.93 8.66 5.38
C HIS A 145 8.71 8.12 4.61
N SER A 146 8.77 6.86 4.24
CA SER A 146 7.63 6.13 3.69
C SER A 146 6.98 5.30 4.78
N ALA A 147 5.66 5.23 4.79
CA ALA A 147 4.90 4.38 5.72
C ALA A 147 4.77 2.93 5.26
N HIS A 148 5.16 2.62 4.03
CA HIS A 148 5.01 1.30 3.40
C HIS A 148 6.20 1.02 2.48
N PRO A 149 6.79 -0.11 2.47
CA PRO A 149 6.80 -1.35 3.25
C PRO A 149 7.92 -1.34 4.29
N GLU A 150 7.57 -1.09 5.50
CA GLU A 150 8.52 -0.90 6.59
C GLU A 150 8.69 -2.17 7.42
N TRP A 151 9.34 -3.15 6.83
CA TRP A 151 9.58 -4.44 7.46
C TRP A 151 11.02 -4.56 7.96
N GLY A 152 11.15 -5.02 9.21
CA GLY A 152 12.44 -5.22 9.85
C GLY A 152 12.93 -3.98 10.62
N SER A 153 14.05 -4.15 11.33
CA SER A 153 14.55 -3.17 12.28
C SER A 153 15.15 -1.91 11.64
N LEU A 154 15.61 -1.99 10.39
CA LEU A 154 16.23 -0.84 9.70
C LEU A 154 15.22 0.03 8.96
N HIS A 155 14.12 -0.55 8.51
CA HIS A 155 13.10 0.15 7.71
C HIS A 155 11.80 0.37 8.46
N TYR A 156 11.76 0.05 9.73
CA TYR A 156 10.58 0.29 10.56
C TYR A 156 10.35 1.79 10.74
N LEU A 157 9.09 2.21 10.65
CA LEU A 157 8.65 3.59 10.72
C LEU A 157 9.29 4.40 11.86
N PHE A 158 9.43 3.81 13.04
CA PHE A 158 9.99 4.44 14.22
C PHE A 158 11.43 3.98 14.55
N SER A 159 12.20 3.53 13.55
CA SER A 159 13.56 3.06 13.79
C SER A 159 14.63 4.15 13.55
N ASP A 160 15.66 3.83 12.78
CA ASP A 160 16.90 4.59 12.74
C ASP A 160 16.75 6.05 12.28
N LEU A 161 15.89 6.33 11.29
CA LEU A 161 15.69 7.70 10.83
C LEU A 161 15.03 8.59 11.90
N PHE A 162 14.01 8.05 12.59
CA PHE A 162 13.36 8.79 13.68
C PHE A 162 14.28 8.95 14.87
N ARG A 163 15.05 7.90 15.20
CA ARG A 163 16.06 8.00 16.25
C ARG A 163 17.10 9.07 15.93
N PHE A 164 17.59 9.13 14.70
CA PHE A 164 18.52 10.17 14.27
C PHE A 164 17.89 11.57 14.42
N ARG A 165 16.67 11.75 13.93
CA ARG A 165 15.91 13.01 14.09
C ARG A 165 15.77 13.41 15.57
N ASP A 166 15.35 12.46 16.42
CA ASP A 166 15.11 12.76 17.84
C ASP A 166 16.40 13.14 18.58
N LEU A 167 17.52 12.56 18.19
CA LEU A 167 18.84 12.90 18.74
C LEU A 167 19.36 14.24 18.23
N THR A 168 18.99 14.66 17.04
CA THR A 168 19.47 15.89 16.40
C THR A 168 18.50 17.07 16.57
N GLY A 169 17.27 16.85 17.02
CA GLY A 169 16.27 17.90 17.25
C GLY A 169 15.66 18.46 15.96
N GLY A 170 15.72 17.73 14.85
CA GLY A 170 15.16 18.16 13.56
C GLY A 170 13.63 18.21 13.51
N SER A 171 13.08 18.89 12.50
CA SER A 171 11.67 18.90 12.23
C SER A 171 11.20 17.52 11.76
N TYR A 172 9.97 17.21 12.04
CA TYR A 172 9.39 15.93 11.65
C TYR A 172 8.54 16.07 10.38
N MET A 173 8.24 14.94 9.81
CA MET A 173 7.30 14.83 8.72
C MET A 173 5.92 15.31 9.16
N GLU A 174 5.38 16.22 8.41
CA GLU A 174 4.00 16.62 8.55
C GLU A 174 3.07 15.51 8.02
N PHE A 175 1.97 15.31 8.71
CA PHE A 175 0.91 14.44 8.25
C PHE A 175 0.18 15.15 7.11
N THR A 176 0.51 14.81 5.89
CA THR A 176 -0.12 15.42 4.72
C THR A 176 -1.20 14.49 4.14
N PRO A 177 -2.28 15.02 3.57
CA PRO A 177 -3.34 14.20 2.98
C PRO A 177 -2.92 13.62 1.63
N ASN A 178 -1.94 12.73 1.62
CA ASN A 178 -1.36 12.16 0.41
C ASN A 178 -1.72 10.69 0.15
N SER A 179 -2.42 10.06 1.08
CA SER A 179 -2.89 8.69 0.97
C SER A 179 -4.33 8.62 1.54
N TRP A 180 -4.58 7.87 2.58
CA TRP A 180 -5.86 7.84 3.27
C TRP A 180 -6.05 9.00 4.27
N GLU A 181 -5.03 9.80 4.48
CA GLU A 181 -5.07 10.95 5.39
C GLU A 181 -6.06 12.03 4.94
N GLY A 182 -6.33 12.14 3.63
CA GLY A 182 -7.39 13.01 3.12
C GLY A 182 -8.74 12.65 3.70
N TRP A 183 -9.02 11.36 3.80
CA TRP A 183 -10.18 10.87 4.50
C TRP A 183 -10.09 11.09 6.02
N ALA A 184 -8.95 10.79 6.64
CA ALA A 184 -8.74 11.06 8.06
C ALA A 184 -8.99 12.53 8.43
N CYS A 185 -8.74 13.47 7.52
CA CYS A 185 -9.09 14.88 7.69
C CYS A 185 -10.59 15.15 7.53
N GLY A 186 -11.27 14.46 6.61
CA GLY A 186 -12.70 14.65 6.32
C GLY A 186 -13.64 13.90 7.26
N ALA A 187 -13.27 12.69 7.66
CA ALA A 187 -14.12 11.81 8.46
C ALA A 187 -14.63 12.42 9.78
N PRO A 188 -13.84 13.20 10.56
CA PRO A 188 -14.34 13.85 11.77
C PRO A 188 -15.51 14.79 11.53
N PHE A 189 -15.60 15.41 10.37
CA PHE A 189 -16.70 16.30 10.01
C PHE A 189 -17.97 15.55 9.60
N LEU A 190 -17.80 14.31 9.09
CA LEU A 190 -18.92 13.48 8.65
C LEU A 190 -19.41 12.53 9.74
N TRP A 191 -18.50 11.94 10.49
CA TRP A 191 -18.80 10.89 11.46
C TRP A 191 -18.34 11.20 12.89
N GLY A 192 -17.75 12.37 13.12
CA GLY A 192 -17.25 12.77 14.43
C GLY A 192 -15.97 12.04 14.88
N ASN A 193 -15.46 11.09 14.10
CA ASN A 193 -14.28 10.30 14.43
C ASN A 193 -13.53 9.88 13.18
N TRP A 194 -12.23 10.15 13.10
CA TRP A 194 -11.39 9.77 11.98
C TRP A 194 -11.07 8.27 11.96
N MET A 195 -11.18 7.59 13.10
CA MET A 195 -10.90 6.15 13.22
C MET A 195 -12.09 5.25 12.86
N ALA A 196 -13.26 5.82 12.58
CA ALA A 196 -14.49 5.05 12.26
C ALA A 196 -14.43 4.27 10.97
N HIS A 197 -13.32 4.26 10.29
CA HIS A 197 -13.13 3.72 8.95
C HIS A 197 -12.60 2.28 8.88
N GLY A 198 -12.90 1.45 9.85
CA GLY A 198 -12.55 0.04 9.74
C GLY A 198 -11.35 -0.40 10.60
N LEU A 199 -10.88 0.44 11.54
CA LEU A 199 -10.06 -0.05 12.65
C LEU A 199 -10.92 -0.64 13.78
N LEU A 200 -12.21 -0.46 13.70
CA LEU A 200 -13.20 -1.18 14.53
C LEU A 200 -13.50 -2.54 13.87
N PRO A 201 -14.05 -3.50 14.62
CA PRO A 201 -14.47 -4.78 14.08
C PRO A 201 -15.25 -4.55 12.78
N ALA A 202 -14.81 -5.16 11.71
CA ALA A 202 -15.43 -5.02 10.40
C ALA A 202 -16.89 -5.51 10.50
N GLU A 203 -17.80 -4.60 10.23
CA GLU A 203 -19.23 -4.92 10.19
C GLU A 203 -19.55 -5.57 8.85
N ASP A 204 -18.99 -5.08 7.77
CA ASP A 204 -19.22 -5.60 6.41
C ASP A 204 -18.18 -6.65 6.03
N THR A 205 -18.38 -7.86 6.49
CA THR A 205 -17.49 -8.98 6.17
C THR A 205 -17.68 -9.48 4.74
N VAL A 206 -16.74 -10.27 4.25
CA VAL A 206 -16.86 -10.97 2.96
C VAL A 206 -18.16 -11.80 2.90
N GLN A 207 -18.58 -12.36 4.04
CA GLN A 207 -19.81 -13.15 4.11
C GLN A 207 -21.05 -12.28 3.89
N ASP A 208 -21.14 -11.11 4.53
CA ASP A 208 -22.26 -10.20 4.40
C ASP A 208 -22.32 -9.64 2.98
N THR A 209 -21.20 -9.17 2.45
CA THR A 209 -21.11 -8.72 1.05
C THR A 209 -21.54 -9.84 0.09
N THR A 210 -21.16 -11.08 0.35
CA THR A 210 -21.52 -12.21 -0.50
C THR A 210 -23.00 -12.55 -0.42
N ASN A 211 -23.60 -12.52 0.76
CA ASN A 211 -24.98 -12.97 0.95
C ASN A 211 -26.00 -11.85 0.70
N ASP A 212 -25.72 -10.65 1.18
CA ASP A 212 -26.73 -9.61 1.35
C ASP A 212 -26.58 -8.46 0.33
N SER A 213 -25.39 -8.23 -0.27
CA SER A 213 -25.25 -7.20 -1.29
C SER A 213 -25.76 -7.63 -2.65
N GLU A 214 -26.53 -6.79 -3.31
CA GLU A 214 -26.97 -6.98 -4.71
C GLU A 214 -26.09 -6.21 -5.70
N LEU A 215 -25.49 -5.11 -5.24
CA LEU A 215 -24.65 -4.21 -6.02
C LEU A 215 -23.33 -3.96 -5.28
N ILE A 216 -22.23 -4.07 -5.99
CA ILE A 216 -20.89 -3.76 -5.50
C ILE A 216 -20.32 -2.63 -6.35
N ILE A 217 -19.87 -1.56 -5.71
CA ILE A 217 -19.28 -0.41 -6.38
C ILE A 217 -17.81 -0.28 -5.98
N PHE A 218 -16.92 -0.36 -6.97
CA PHE A 218 -15.51 -0.01 -6.82
C PHE A 218 -15.32 1.43 -7.31
N TRP A 219 -15.07 2.34 -6.38
CA TRP A 219 -14.88 3.75 -6.68
C TRP A 219 -13.43 4.17 -6.41
N GLY A 220 -12.68 4.48 -7.48
CA GLY A 220 -11.25 4.76 -7.40
C GLY A 220 -10.46 3.59 -6.81
N SER A 221 -10.96 2.36 -7.00
CA SER A 221 -10.39 1.15 -6.42
C SER A 221 -10.33 0.02 -7.42
N SER A 222 -9.15 -0.55 -7.59
CA SER A 222 -8.94 -1.73 -8.43
C SER A 222 -8.21 -2.82 -7.65
N PRO A 223 -8.94 -3.65 -6.88
CA PRO A 223 -8.31 -4.65 -6.01
C PRO A 223 -7.42 -5.67 -6.74
N ILE A 224 -7.64 -5.92 -8.03
CA ILE A 224 -6.80 -6.81 -8.83
C ILE A 224 -5.45 -6.15 -9.13
N ASP A 225 -5.44 -4.86 -9.50
CA ASP A 225 -4.21 -4.12 -9.81
C ASP A 225 -3.43 -3.71 -8.56
N HIS A 226 -4.15 -3.38 -7.51
CA HIS A 226 -3.60 -2.81 -6.28
C HIS A 226 -3.52 -3.82 -5.12
N GLY A 227 -3.33 -5.08 -5.37
CA GLY A 227 -3.38 -6.16 -4.38
C GLY A 227 -2.51 -6.02 -3.11
N VAL A 228 -2.08 -4.78 -2.77
CA VAL A 228 -1.38 -4.46 -1.54
C VAL A 228 -2.28 -4.77 -0.34
N TYR A 229 -1.78 -5.54 0.59
CA TYR A 229 -2.46 -6.03 1.81
C TYR A 229 -3.59 -7.06 1.60
N ALA A 230 -4.26 -7.09 0.46
CA ALA A 230 -5.37 -8.00 0.20
C ALA A 230 -4.97 -9.27 -0.56
N GLY A 231 -3.76 -9.29 -1.14
CA GLY A 231 -3.31 -10.39 -1.97
C GLY A 231 -4.09 -10.55 -3.27
N ILE A 232 -3.62 -11.43 -4.12
CA ILE A 232 -4.27 -11.74 -5.42
C ILE A 232 -5.55 -12.58 -5.24
N ASP A 233 -5.79 -13.14 -4.07
CA ASP A 233 -7.04 -13.85 -3.75
C ASP A 233 -8.28 -12.97 -3.90
N THR A 234 -8.14 -11.66 -3.80
CA THR A 234 -9.22 -10.72 -4.09
C THR A 234 -9.76 -10.91 -5.51
N GLY A 235 -8.91 -11.12 -6.50
CA GLY A 235 -9.35 -11.40 -7.88
C GLY A 235 -10.24 -12.63 -8.00
N ARG A 236 -9.96 -13.70 -7.25
CA ARG A 236 -10.80 -14.90 -7.19
C ARG A 236 -12.12 -14.64 -6.50
N LEU A 237 -12.12 -13.85 -5.42
CA LEU A 237 -13.33 -13.45 -4.73
C LEU A 237 -14.24 -12.63 -5.65
N LEU A 238 -13.67 -11.70 -6.42
CA LEU A 238 -14.42 -10.91 -7.41
C LEU A 238 -15.02 -11.79 -8.51
N GLN A 239 -14.30 -12.80 -9.00
CA GLN A 239 -14.85 -13.77 -9.94
C GLN A 239 -16.01 -14.57 -9.34
N TYR A 240 -15.89 -14.98 -8.09
CA TYR A 240 -16.97 -15.65 -7.37
C TYR A 240 -18.21 -14.77 -7.26
N TRP A 241 -18.08 -13.50 -6.91
CA TRP A 241 -19.22 -12.56 -6.88
C TRP A 241 -19.87 -12.37 -8.26
N LYS A 242 -19.05 -12.29 -9.31
CA LYS A 242 -19.55 -12.29 -10.69
C LYS A 242 -20.34 -13.56 -11.00
N GLU A 243 -19.83 -14.73 -10.63
CA GLU A 243 -20.50 -16.01 -10.83
C GLU A 243 -21.80 -16.15 -10.03
N LEU A 244 -21.93 -15.46 -8.91
CA LEU A 244 -23.18 -15.34 -8.14
C LEU A 244 -24.18 -14.38 -8.81
N GLY A 245 -23.81 -13.70 -9.88
CA GLY A 245 -24.66 -12.75 -10.61
C GLY A 245 -24.77 -11.38 -9.94
N LYS A 246 -23.85 -11.02 -9.04
CA LYS A 246 -23.86 -9.71 -8.42
C LYS A 246 -23.55 -8.63 -9.45
N LYS A 247 -24.25 -7.50 -9.37
CA LYS A 247 -23.97 -6.34 -10.20
C LYS A 247 -22.69 -5.64 -9.71
N ILE A 248 -21.79 -5.36 -10.64
CA ILE A 248 -20.51 -4.67 -10.29
C ILE A 248 -20.41 -3.41 -11.14
N ILE A 249 -20.11 -2.30 -10.49
CA ILE A 249 -19.80 -1.00 -11.11
C ILE A 249 -18.39 -0.61 -10.72
N CYS A 250 -17.60 -0.16 -11.69
CA CYS A 250 -16.28 0.44 -11.47
C CYS A 250 -16.32 1.91 -11.91
N ILE A 251 -16.07 2.81 -10.97
CA ILE A 251 -15.96 4.26 -11.22
C ILE A 251 -14.49 4.62 -11.13
N ASP A 252 -13.85 4.86 -12.26
CA ASP A 252 -12.40 5.06 -12.33
C ASP A 252 -12.04 5.83 -13.61
N PRO A 253 -11.02 6.71 -13.59
CA PRO A 253 -10.49 7.35 -14.79
C PRO A 253 -9.98 6.35 -15.85
N LEU A 254 -9.51 5.20 -15.41
CA LEU A 254 -8.95 4.14 -16.24
C LEU A 254 -9.88 2.92 -16.30
N LEU A 255 -9.88 2.24 -17.43
CA LEU A 255 -10.45 0.89 -17.52
C LEU A 255 -9.49 -0.09 -16.85
N THR A 256 -9.76 -0.41 -15.59
CA THR A 256 -8.90 -1.24 -14.74
C THR A 256 -9.04 -2.73 -15.01
N GLU A 257 -8.05 -3.53 -14.58
CA GLU A 257 -8.15 -5.00 -14.64
C GLU A 257 -9.33 -5.52 -13.84
N THR A 258 -9.68 -4.89 -12.72
CA THR A 258 -10.89 -5.24 -11.95
C THR A 258 -12.15 -5.07 -12.78
N ALA A 259 -12.29 -3.96 -13.49
CA ALA A 259 -13.46 -3.73 -14.35
C ALA A 259 -13.54 -4.74 -15.49
N MET A 260 -12.42 -5.04 -16.13
CA MET A 260 -12.37 -6.00 -17.24
C MET A 260 -12.65 -7.43 -16.77
N ALA A 261 -12.03 -7.87 -15.68
CA ALA A 261 -12.16 -9.24 -15.19
C ALA A 261 -13.57 -9.56 -14.67
N THR A 262 -14.25 -8.55 -14.13
CA THR A 262 -15.62 -8.74 -13.56
C THR A 262 -16.73 -8.41 -14.55
N ASP A 263 -16.43 -7.97 -15.77
CA ASP A 263 -17.40 -7.42 -16.74
C ASP A 263 -18.24 -6.29 -16.11
N ALA A 264 -17.61 -5.48 -15.26
CA ALA A 264 -18.29 -4.41 -14.55
C ALA A 264 -18.79 -3.32 -15.52
N MET A 265 -19.88 -2.65 -15.14
CA MET A 265 -20.21 -1.38 -15.76
C MET A 265 -19.11 -0.38 -15.38
N TRP A 266 -18.30 0.03 -16.35
CA TRP A 266 -17.29 1.06 -16.14
C TRP A 266 -17.85 2.46 -16.39
N ILE A 267 -17.73 3.30 -15.38
CA ILE A 267 -18.08 4.74 -15.45
C ILE A 267 -16.78 5.52 -15.39
N GLN A 268 -16.40 6.11 -16.51
CA GLN A 268 -15.23 6.95 -16.58
C GLN A 268 -15.49 8.31 -15.94
N VAL A 269 -14.60 8.74 -15.05
CA VAL A 269 -14.62 10.06 -14.41
C VAL A 269 -13.29 10.77 -14.68
N PHE A 270 -13.32 12.09 -14.71
CA PHE A 270 -12.07 12.86 -14.71
C PHE A 270 -11.46 12.85 -13.29
N PRO A 271 -10.13 12.71 -13.15
CA PRO A 271 -9.49 12.84 -11.86
C PRO A 271 -9.90 14.12 -11.11
N GLY A 272 -10.28 13.98 -9.84
CA GLY A 272 -10.72 15.10 -9.00
C GLY A 272 -12.18 15.52 -9.18
N THR A 273 -13.00 14.76 -9.93
CA THR A 273 -14.43 15.04 -10.10
C THR A 273 -15.36 14.07 -9.37
N ASP A 274 -14.82 13.23 -8.51
CA ASP A 274 -15.55 12.22 -7.74
C ASP A 274 -16.69 12.84 -6.93
N ASN A 275 -16.41 13.94 -6.22
CA ASN A 275 -17.41 14.66 -5.43
C ASN A 275 -18.54 15.23 -6.29
N ALA A 276 -18.24 15.66 -7.51
CA ALA A 276 -19.27 16.17 -8.41
C ALA A 276 -20.22 15.05 -8.86
N LEU A 277 -19.68 13.86 -9.15
CA LEU A 277 -20.50 12.69 -9.47
C LEU A 277 -21.33 12.23 -8.27
N ALA A 278 -20.74 12.17 -7.08
CA ALA A 278 -21.45 11.79 -5.85
C ALA A 278 -22.60 12.77 -5.56
N ALA A 279 -22.35 14.09 -5.67
CA ALA A 279 -23.37 15.10 -5.49
C ALA A 279 -24.48 15.02 -6.54
N ALA A 280 -24.15 14.70 -7.80
CA ALA A 280 -25.14 14.51 -8.85
C ALA A 280 -26.04 13.29 -8.60
N ILE A 281 -25.48 12.19 -8.09
CA ILE A 281 -26.24 11.00 -7.69
C ILE A 281 -27.20 11.36 -6.55
N ALA A 282 -26.70 12.00 -5.49
CA ALA A 282 -27.53 12.43 -4.36
C ALA A 282 -28.64 13.39 -4.80
N HIS A 283 -28.34 14.36 -5.65
CA HIS A 283 -29.33 15.26 -6.22
C HIS A 283 -30.41 14.49 -6.98
N GLN A 284 -30.03 13.48 -7.79
CA GLN A 284 -31.00 12.70 -8.55
C GLN A 284 -31.92 11.90 -7.62
N TRP A 285 -31.40 11.31 -6.54
CA TRP A 285 -32.22 10.63 -5.54
C TRP A 285 -33.28 11.53 -4.91
N ILE A 286 -32.90 12.79 -4.63
CA ILE A 286 -33.83 13.79 -4.09
C ILE A 286 -34.92 14.13 -5.12
N VAL A 287 -34.52 14.38 -6.40
CA VAL A 287 -35.46 14.70 -7.48
C VAL A 287 -36.45 13.56 -7.73
N ASP A 288 -35.98 12.33 -7.71
CA ASP A 288 -36.79 11.13 -7.94
C ASP A 288 -37.59 10.68 -6.71
N GLY A 289 -37.31 11.26 -5.53
CA GLY A 289 -37.94 10.86 -4.26
C GLY A 289 -37.60 9.42 -3.86
N THR A 290 -36.43 8.90 -4.24
CA THR A 290 -36.01 7.53 -3.98
C THR A 290 -35.11 7.38 -2.75
N TYR A 291 -34.89 8.45 -2.01
CA TYR A 291 -34.15 8.42 -0.75
C TYR A 291 -35.03 7.98 0.43
N ASP A 292 -34.39 7.46 1.48
CA ASP A 292 -35.06 7.11 2.73
C ASP A 292 -35.16 8.33 3.64
N GLU A 293 -36.34 8.95 3.64
CA GLU A 293 -36.62 10.15 4.44
C GLU A 293 -36.49 9.86 5.94
N GLY A 294 -36.96 8.70 6.39
CA GLY A 294 -36.88 8.30 7.81
C GLY A 294 -35.43 8.14 8.28
N PHE A 295 -34.58 7.54 7.44
CA PHE A 295 -33.15 7.44 7.73
C PHE A 295 -32.47 8.81 7.80
N LEU A 296 -32.76 9.71 6.84
CA LEU A 296 -32.14 11.03 6.83
C LEU A 296 -32.50 11.84 8.06
N HIS A 297 -33.77 11.85 8.48
CA HIS A 297 -34.19 12.58 9.67
C HIS A 297 -33.65 12.02 10.99
N THR A 298 -33.34 10.71 11.05
CA THR A 298 -32.92 10.07 12.30
C THR A 298 -31.40 9.88 12.40
N HIS A 299 -30.68 9.83 11.26
CA HIS A 299 -29.25 9.49 11.23
C HIS A 299 -28.37 10.53 10.55
N CYS A 300 -28.94 11.51 9.86
CA CYS A 300 -28.18 12.57 9.18
C CYS A 300 -28.45 13.94 9.78
N ILE A 301 -27.44 14.80 9.74
CA ILE A 301 -27.51 16.21 10.16
C ILE A 301 -27.39 17.09 8.92
N GLY A 302 -28.21 18.14 8.84
CA GLY A 302 -28.11 19.15 7.78
C GLY A 302 -28.90 18.82 6.50
N PHE A 303 -29.78 17.83 6.55
CA PHE A 303 -30.69 17.53 5.43
C PHE A 303 -31.96 18.40 5.47
N ASP A 304 -32.43 18.74 6.65
CA ASP A 304 -33.57 19.61 6.91
C ASP A 304 -33.16 20.83 7.75
N ASP A 305 -33.99 21.87 7.72
CA ASP A 305 -33.71 23.13 8.43
C ASP A 305 -33.77 23.03 9.97
N ASP A 306 -34.23 21.89 10.50
CA ASP A 306 -34.43 21.67 11.93
C ASP A 306 -33.16 21.16 12.66
N GLY A 307 -32.07 20.94 11.96
CA GLY A 307 -30.85 20.34 12.47
C GLY A 307 -29.65 21.28 12.71
N ALA A 308 -29.84 22.57 12.73
CA ALA A 308 -28.79 23.56 12.95
C ALA A 308 -28.65 23.94 14.43
#